data_d1ac938d97e0dc857310ce6c0b46add8
#
_entry.id   d1ac938d97e0dc857310ce6c0b46add8
#
_cell.length_a   1.000
_cell.length_b   1.000
_cell.length_c   1.000
_cell.angle_alpha   90.00
_cell.angle_beta   90.00
_cell.angle_gamma   90.00
#
_symmetry.space_group_name_H-M   'P 1'
#
loop_
_entity.id
_entity.type
_entity.pdbx_description
1 polymer ?
#
loop_
_entity_poly.entity_id
_entity_poly.type
_entity_poly.pdbx_seq_one_letter_code
_entity_poly.pdbx_strand_id
1 'polypeptide(L)'
;MHIMFIPSWYSNVRNKVHGSFFKEQASELQKAGVKVTVAYNEVWPLTMIGKIHEEKGLNYNIEDGLKTYRYKNYNYIPKNALMFKVFNKRMEKLYKEIVKKEGPIDIIHAQSSLWGGISATYISEKYNIPLVITEHSSVERGPYVKKSYVPFIR
;
A
#
# COMPACT_ATOMS: atom_id res chain seq x y z
N MET A 1 -3.30 4.63 -19.91
CA MET A 1 -2.29 4.35 -18.86
C MET A 1 -3.02 4.00 -17.58
N HIS A 2 -2.65 2.89 -16.92
CA HIS A 2 -3.24 2.42 -15.68
C HIS A 2 -2.17 2.41 -14.57
N ILE A 3 -2.37 3.19 -13.53
CA ILE A 3 -1.47 3.30 -12.37
C ILE A 3 -2.03 2.51 -11.20
N MET A 4 -1.22 1.60 -10.65
CA MET A 4 -1.44 1.00 -9.34
C MET A 4 -0.77 1.88 -8.28
N PHE A 5 -1.57 2.60 -7.50
CA PHE A 5 -1.14 3.53 -6.48
C PHE A 5 -1.03 2.84 -5.13
N ILE A 6 0.16 2.82 -4.52
CA ILE A 6 0.43 2.09 -3.28
C ILE A 6 0.85 3.06 -2.19
N PRO A 7 -0.07 3.53 -1.33
CA PRO A 7 0.26 4.37 -0.19
C PRO A 7 0.86 3.54 0.96
N SER A 8 1.82 4.12 1.69
CA SER A 8 2.38 3.52 2.90
C SER A 8 1.44 3.60 4.09
N TRP A 9 0.60 4.63 4.14
CA TRP A 9 -0.53 4.80 5.06
C TRP A 9 -1.69 5.45 4.32
N TYR A 10 -2.89 5.17 4.74
CA TYR A 10 -4.08 5.63 4.06
C TYR A 10 -5.24 5.83 5.04
N SER A 11 -6.17 6.71 4.71
CA SER A 11 -7.36 6.95 5.54
C SER A 11 -8.15 5.66 5.76
N ASN A 12 -8.69 5.49 6.94
CA ASN A 12 -9.56 4.37 7.30
C ASN A 12 -10.69 4.83 8.23
N VAL A 13 -11.56 3.91 8.62
CA VAL A 13 -12.72 4.22 9.47
C VAL A 13 -12.31 4.86 10.80
N ARG A 14 -11.15 4.50 11.35
CA ARG A 14 -10.65 4.98 12.64
C ARG A 14 -9.89 6.30 12.54
N ASN A 15 -9.30 6.58 11.37
CA ASN A 15 -8.54 7.82 11.14
C ASN A 15 -8.74 8.30 9.69
N LYS A 16 -9.69 9.19 9.51
CA LYS A 16 -10.08 9.69 8.18
C LYS A 16 -9.07 10.68 7.59
N VAL A 17 -8.22 11.29 8.40
CA VAL A 17 -7.23 12.29 7.96
C VAL A 17 -5.91 11.64 7.58
N HIS A 18 -5.64 10.44 8.07
CA HIS A 18 -4.37 9.75 7.85
C HIS A 18 -4.13 9.45 6.37
N GLY A 19 -3.10 10.07 5.79
CA GLY A 19 -2.77 9.90 4.38
C GLY A 19 -3.75 10.57 3.41
N SER A 20 -4.50 11.59 3.83
CA SER A 20 -5.44 12.33 2.98
C SER A 20 -4.75 12.90 1.74
N PHE A 21 -3.52 13.42 1.88
CA PHE A 21 -2.74 13.95 0.76
C PHE A 21 -2.39 12.89 -0.30
N PHE A 22 -2.22 11.62 0.07
CA PHE A 22 -2.05 10.54 -0.91
C PHE A 22 -3.33 10.31 -1.71
N LYS A 23 -4.46 10.42 -1.04
CA LYS A 23 -5.78 10.31 -1.67
C LYS A 23 -6.03 11.46 -2.64
N GLU A 24 -5.68 12.68 -2.23
CA GLU A 24 -5.75 13.87 -3.08
C GLU A 24 -4.87 13.70 -4.33
N GLN A 25 -3.64 13.25 -4.18
CA GLN A 25 -2.74 13.01 -5.31
C GLN A 25 -3.28 11.96 -6.27
N ALA A 26 -3.80 10.84 -5.76
CA ALA A 26 -4.43 9.81 -6.59
C ALA A 26 -5.66 10.36 -7.34
N SER A 27 -6.46 11.19 -6.67
CA SER A 27 -7.62 11.85 -7.25
C SER A 27 -7.24 12.84 -8.37
N GLU A 28 -6.18 13.63 -8.18
CA GLU A 28 -5.69 14.56 -9.20
C GLU A 28 -5.17 13.84 -10.44
N LEU A 29 -4.47 12.72 -10.27
CA LEU A 29 -4.06 11.85 -11.39
C LEU A 29 -5.28 11.33 -12.17
N GLN A 30 -6.34 10.92 -11.46
CA GLN A 30 -7.58 10.46 -12.08
C GLN A 30 -8.29 11.58 -12.84
N LYS A 31 -8.35 12.80 -12.28
CA LYS A 31 -8.90 13.98 -12.96
C LYS A 31 -8.12 14.36 -14.22
N ALA A 32 -6.81 14.10 -14.22
CA ALA A 32 -5.96 14.27 -15.39
C ALA A 32 -6.14 13.18 -16.47
N GLY A 33 -7.13 12.30 -16.33
CA GLY A 33 -7.46 11.26 -17.31
C GLY A 33 -6.67 9.97 -17.17
N VAL A 34 -5.93 9.79 -16.07
CA VAL A 34 -5.20 8.56 -15.80
C VAL A 34 -6.09 7.57 -15.06
N LYS A 35 -6.12 6.31 -15.47
CA LYS A 35 -6.77 5.26 -14.69
C LYS A 35 -5.94 4.98 -13.44
N VAL A 36 -6.51 5.20 -12.26
CA VAL A 36 -5.85 4.98 -10.98
C VAL A 36 -6.62 3.92 -10.18
N THR A 37 -5.89 2.94 -9.66
CA THR A 37 -6.41 1.95 -8.71
C THR A 37 -5.54 1.95 -7.48
N VAL A 38 -6.13 2.20 -6.31
CA VAL A 38 -5.41 2.21 -5.04
C VAL A 38 -5.31 0.80 -4.48
N ALA A 39 -4.10 0.39 -4.09
CA ALA A 39 -3.84 -0.87 -3.42
C ALA A 39 -3.21 -0.61 -2.04
N TYR A 40 -3.93 -0.90 -0.99
CA TYR A 40 -3.50 -0.62 0.37
C TYR A 40 -3.48 -1.87 1.25
N ASN A 41 -2.31 -2.18 1.82
CA ASN A 41 -2.19 -3.19 2.86
C ASN A 41 -2.49 -2.54 4.21
N GLU A 42 -3.73 -2.64 4.66
CA GLU A 42 -4.18 -2.08 5.94
C GLU A 42 -3.78 -3.02 7.08
N VAL A 43 -2.74 -2.61 7.80
CA VAL A 43 -2.13 -3.41 8.86
C VAL A 43 -2.65 -2.97 10.23
N TRP A 44 -3.23 -3.91 10.96
CA TRP A 44 -3.74 -3.68 12.30
C TRP A 44 -2.73 -4.13 13.37
N PRO A 45 -2.45 -3.31 14.38
CA PRO A 45 -1.60 -3.72 15.50
C PRO A 45 -2.29 -4.77 16.37
N LEU A 46 -1.51 -5.68 16.97
CA LEU A 46 -2.06 -6.74 17.83
C LEU A 46 -2.81 -6.21 19.06
N THR A 47 -2.46 -5.01 19.53
CA THR A 47 -3.16 -4.32 20.61
C THR A 47 -4.62 -3.98 20.33
N MET A 48 -5.02 -4.10 19.06
CA MET A 48 -6.38 -3.88 18.58
C MET A 48 -7.20 -5.17 18.42
N ILE A 49 -6.66 -6.32 18.82
CA ILE A 49 -7.42 -7.59 18.81
C ILE A 49 -8.65 -7.45 19.70
N GLY A 50 -9.81 -7.86 19.17
CA GLY A 50 -11.11 -7.73 19.86
C GLY A 50 -11.75 -6.34 19.78
N LYS A 51 -11.04 -5.33 19.26
CA LYS A 51 -11.54 -3.94 19.13
C LYS A 51 -11.89 -3.55 17.69
N ILE A 52 -11.45 -4.34 16.73
CA ILE A 52 -11.74 -4.12 15.30
C ILE A 52 -12.80 -5.13 14.87
N HIS A 53 -13.92 -4.61 14.38
CA HIS A 53 -15.06 -5.41 13.91
C HIS A 53 -15.17 -5.46 12.38
N GLU A 54 -14.18 -4.93 11.68
CA GLU A 54 -14.11 -4.98 10.22
C GLU A 54 -13.69 -6.37 9.74
N GLU A 55 -14.20 -6.76 8.57
CA GLU A 55 -13.81 -8.02 7.93
C GLU A 55 -12.33 -8.02 7.53
N LYS A 56 -11.66 -9.14 7.80
CA LYS A 56 -10.28 -9.39 7.38
C LYS A 56 -10.23 -9.83 5.92
N GLY A 57 -9.06 -9.68 5.32
CA GLY A 57 -8.79 -10.13 3.97
C GLY A 57 -8.94 -9.03 2.93
N LEU A 58 -9.18 -9.45 1.70
CA LEU A 58 -9.28 -8.56 0.56
C LEU A 58 -10.66 -7.91 0.50
N ASN A 59 -10.68 -6.59 0.45
CA ASN A 59 -11.87 -5.77 0.37
C ASN A 59 -11.73 -4.80 -0.81
N TYR A 60 -12.86 -4.50 -1.46
CA TYR A 60 -12.95 -3.52 -2.54
C TYR A 60 -14.06 -2.52 -2.25
N ASN A 61 -13.76 -1.24 -2.43
CA ASN A 61 -14.73 -0.15 -2.36
C ASN A 61 -14.34 0.97 -3.33
N ILE A 62 -15.31 1.79 -3.68
CA ILE A 62 -15.07 3.09 -4.31
C ILE A 62 -15.02 4.13 -3.20
N GLU A 63 -13.85 4.73 -2.98
CA GLU A 63 -13.60 5.71 -1.92
C GLU A 63 -13.33 7.08 -2.55
N ASP A 64 -14.25 8.02 -2.40
CA ASP A 64 -14.20 9.35 -3.03
C ASP A 64 -13.91 9.30 -4.54
N GLY A 65 -14.56 8.36 -5.24
CA GLY A 65 -14.38 8.14 -6.68
C GLY A 65 -13.16 7.29 -7.07
N LEU A 66 -12.31 6.91 -6.13
CA LEU A 66 -11.14 6.06 -6.38
C LEU A 66 -11.47 4.58 -6.12
N LYS A 67 -11.18 3.74 -7.10
CA LYS A 67 -11.24 2.29 -6.92
C LYS A 67 -10.15 1.87 -5.93
N THR A 68 -10.56 1.41 -4.74
CA THR A 68 -9.66 1.11 -3.64
C THR A 68 -9.77 -0.36 -3.25
N TYR A 69 -8.66 -1.06 -3.36
CA TYR A 69 -8.48 -2.44 -2.92
C TYR A 69 -7.68 -2.44 -1.63
N ARG A 70 -8.23 -3.03 -0.56
CA ARG A 70 -7.58 -3.12 0.75
C ARG A 70 -7.38 -4.58 1.11
N TYR A 71 -6.22 -4.89 1.68
CA TYR A 71 -6.01 -6.14 2.40
C TYR A 71 -5.91 -5.84 3.89
N LYS A 72 -6.95 -6.18 4.63
CA LYS A 72 -7.08 -5.86 6.06
C LYS A 72 -6.68 -7.06 6.90
N ASN A 73 -5.69 -6.92 7.77
CA ASN A 73 -5.34 -7.96 8.74
C ASN A 73 -4.35 -7.46 9.80
N TYR A 74 -4.22 -8.22 10.87
CA TYR A 74 -3.23 -7.96 11.91
C TYR A 74 -1.80 -8.22 11.45
N ASN A 75 -0.86 -7.51 12.06
CA ASN A 75 0.56 -7.85 11.98
C ASN A 75 0.89 -8.83 13.10
N TYR A 76 0.92 -10.12 12.78
CA TYR A 76 1.18 -11.19 13.76
C TYR A 76 2.67 -11.30 14.15
N ILE A 77 3.58 -10.65 13.43
CA ILE A 77 5.03 -10.65 13.67
C ILE A 77 5.60 -9.24 13.75
N PRO A 78 5.05 -8.40 14.68
CA PRO A 78 5.49 -7.01 14.78
C PRO A 78 6.98 -6.92 15.14
N LYS A 79 7.63 -5.85 14.69
CA LYS A 79 9.05 -5.55 14.93
C LYS A 79 10.05 -6.56 14.33
N ASN A 80 9.60 -7.56 13.59
CA ASN A 80 10.44 -8.50 12.87
C ASN A 80 10.42 -8.19 11.37
N ALA A 81 11.59 -8.15 10.72
CA ALA A 81 11.71 -7.88 9.29
C ALA A 81 10.97 -8.91 8.41
N LEU A 82 10.73 -10.12 8.91
CA LEU A 82 9.93 -11.14 8.21
C LEU A 82 8.49 -10.68 7.93
N MET A 83 7.97 -9.68 8.67
CA MET A 83 6.66 -9.11 8.38
C MET A 83 6.56 -8.58 6.94
N PHE A 84 7.67 -8.08 6.36
CA PHE A 84 7.68 -7.59 4.98
C PHE A 84 7.40 -8.71 3.97
N LYS A 85 7.83 -9.94 4.23
CA LYS A 85 7.48 -11.09 3.38
C LYS A 85 5.97 -11.36 3.39
N VAL A 86 5.34 -11.19 4.56
CA VAL A 86 3.88 -11.32 4.69
C VAL A 86 3.18 -10.18 3.96
N PHE A 87 3.67 -8.94 4.11
CA PHE A 87 3.10 -7.77 3.44
C PHE A 87 3.24 -7.87 1.91
N ASN A 88 4.36 -8.35 1.42
CA ASN A 88 4.58 -8.60 -0.01
C ASN A 88 3.57 -9.62 -0.56
N LYS A 89 3.31 -10.70 0.17
CA LYS A 89 2.29 -11.70 -0.23
C LYS A 89 0.86 -11.11 -0.23
N ARG A 90 0.55 -10.22 0.72
CA ARG A 90 -0.74 -9.52 0.76
C ARG A 90 -0.87 -8.56 -0.43
N MET A 91 0.19 -7.80 -0.72
CA MET A 91 0.21 -6.90 -1.87
C MET A 91 0.10 -7.67 -3.19
N GLU A 92 0.72 -8.85 -3.29
CA GLU A 92 0.59 -9.70 -4.47
C GLU A 92 -0.86 -10.17 -4.68
N LYS A 93 -1.58 -10.50 -3.61
CA LYS A 93 -3.02 -10.82 -3.71
C LYS A 93 -3.83 -9.64 -4.23
N LEU A 94 -3.54 -8.42 -3.72
CA LEU A 94 -4.16 -7.19 -4.21
C LEU A 94 -3.86 -6.97 -5.69
N TYR A 95 -2.61 -7.08 -6.09
CA TYR A 95 -2.18 -6.94 -7.47
C TYR A 95 -2.92 -7.90 -8.41
N LYS A 96 -2.94 -9.19 -8.06
CA LYS A 96 -3.63 -10.20 -8.88
C LYS A 96 -5.12 -9.92 -9.03
N GLU A 97 -5.78 -9.49 -7.96
CA GLU A 97 -7.20 -9.15 -8.00
C GLU A 97 -7.46 -7.89 -8.84
N ILE A 98 -6.61 -6.88 -8.71
CA ILE A 98 -6.67 -5.65 -9.52
C ILE A 98 -6.50 -5.98 -10.99
N VAL A 99 -5.47 -6.72 -11.36
CA VAL A 99 -5.23 -7.09 -12.77
C VAL A 99 -6.40 -7.90 -13.33
N LYS A 100 -6.96 -8.81 -12.55
CA LYS A 100 -8.13 -9.61 -12.94
C LYS A 100 -9.37 -8.77 -13.22
N LYS A 101 -9.61 -7.74 -12.40
CA LYS A 101 -10.85 -6.94 -12.47
C LYS A 101 -10.69 -5.66 -13.29
N GLU A 102 -9.53 -5.05 -13.24
CA GLU A 102 -9.29 -3.73 -13.81
C GLU A 102 -8.40 -3.76 -15.05
N GLY A 103 -7.77 -4.89 -15.33
CA GLY A 103 -6.82 -5.04 -16.44
C GLY A 103 -5.37 -4.77 -16.04
N PRO A 104 -4.45 -4.82 -17.03
CA PRO A 104 -3.02 -4.71 -16.77
C PRO A 104 -2.63 -3.37 -16.16
N ILE A 105 -1.55 -3.39 -15.38
CA ILE A 105 -0.94 -2.22 -14.75
C ILE A 105 0.25 -1.78 -15.59
N ASP A 106 0.29 -0.51 -15.98
CA ASP A 106 1.40 0.08 -16.74
C ASP A 106 2.52 0.60 -15.84
N ILE A 107 2.15 1.17 -14.69
CA ILE A 107 3.09 1.77 -13.73
C ILE A 107 2.62 1.51 -12.31
N ILE A 108 3.56 1.22 -11.41
CA ILE A 108 3.34 1.23 -9.97
C ILE A 108 3.84 2.57 -9.43
N HIS A 109 3.00 3.27 -8.66
CA HIS A 109 3.39 4.50 -7.97
C HIS A 109 3.25 4.30 -6.46
N ALA A 110 4.39 4.13 -5.78
CA ALA A 110 4.44 3.98 -4.33
C ALA A 110 4.66 5.32 -3.64
N GLN A 111 4.03 5.49 -2.49
CA GLN A 111 4.17 6.66 -1.62
C GLN A 111 4.94 6.25 -0.37
N SER A 112 6.14 6.79 -0.24
CA SER A 112 7.18 6.47 0.73
C SER A 112 7.83 5.09 0.56
N SER A 113 9.14 5.03 0.82
CA SER A 113 9.96 3.82 0.65
C SER A 113 9.60 2.74 1.64
N LEU A 114 9.37 3.11 2.90
CA LEU A 114 8.98 2.16 3.95
C LEU A 114 7.51 1.74 3.76
N TRP A 115 7.19 0.48 4.06
CA TRP A 115 5.87 -0.15 3.93
C TRP A 115 5.41 -0.29 2.48
N GLY A 116 4.82 0.78 1.89
CA GLY A 116 4.31 0.75 0.52
C GLY A 116 5.41 0.51 -0.52
N GLY A 117 6.53 1.21 -0.41
CA GLY A 117 7.66 1.09 -1.33
C GLY A 117 8.27 -0.31 -1.35
N ILE A 118 8.46 -0.94 -0.19
CA ILE A 118 8.98 -2.32 -0.09
C ILE A 118 8.09 -3.31 -0.87
N SER A 119 6.78 -3.22 -0.66
CA SER A 119 5.85 -4.11 -1.37
C SER A 119 5.71 -3.75 -2.84
N ALA A 120 5.81 -2.47 -3.19
CA ALA A 120 5.82 -2.02 -4.57
C ALA A 120 7.03 -2.53 -5.35
N THR A 121 8.23 -2.46 -4.74
CA THR A 121 9.47 -3.01 -5.32
C THR A 121 9.33 -4.50 -5.58
N TYR A 122 8.81 -5.25 -4.61
CA TYR A 122 8.56 -6.70 -4.79
C TYR A 122 7.64 -7.00 -5.98
N ILE A 123 6.54 -6.24 -6.16
CA ILE A 123 5.63 -6.43 -7.29
C ILE A 123 6.28 -6.01 -8.60
N SER A 124 6.95 -4.86 -8.62
CA SER A 124 7.67 -4.32 -9.78
C SER A 124 8.68 -5.33 -10.33
N GLU A 125 9.55 -5.85 -9.48
CA GLU A 125 10.57 -6.84 -9.86
C GLU A 125 9.94 -8.15 -10.35
N LYS A 126 8.93 -8.65 -9.62
CA LYS A 126 8.31 -9.94 -9.93
C LYS A 126 7.54 -9.95 -11.24
N TYR A 127 6.88 -8.84 -11.56
CA TYR A 127 6.01 -8.72 -12.74
C TYR A 127 6.56 -7.82 -13.84
N ASN A 128 7.79 -7.32 -13.65
CA ASN A 128 8.49 -6.44 -14.58
C ASN A 128 7.66 -5.20 -14.96
N ILE A 129 7.14 -4.50 -13.93
CA ILE A 129 6.33 -3.29 -14.08
C ILE A 129 7.16 -2.09 -13.62
N PRO A 130 7.23 -0.99 -14.41
CA PRO A 130 7.90 0.24 -14.00
C PRO A 130 7.41 0.76 -12.64
N LEU A 131 8.35 1.20 -11.79
CA LEU A 131 8.08 1.70 -10.45
C LEU A 131 8.54 3.14 -10.30
N VAL A 132 7.66 3.97 -9.75
CA VAL A 132 7.97 5.32 -9.27
C VAL A 132 7.73 5.35 -7.76
N ILE A 133 8.67 5.90 -7.00
CA ILE A 133 8.52 6.11 -5.56
C ILE A 133 8.62 7.62 -5.27
N THR A 134 7.58 8.16 -4.63
CA THR A 134 7.62 9.51 -4.09
C THR A 134 7.87 9.42 -2.59
N GLU A 135 9.02 9.95 -2.15
CA GLU A 135 9.39 9.96 -0.74
C GLU A 135 8.96 11.28 -0.08
N HIS A 136 8.32 11.18 1.07
CA HIS A 136 7.79 12.32 1.84
C HIS A 136 8.54 12.57 3.14
N SER A 137 9.50 11.71 3.50
CA SER A 137 10.29 11.84 4.71
C SER A 137 11.72 11.36 4.46
N SER A 138 12.68 11.84 5.25
CA SER A 138 14.04 11.29 5.22
C SER A 138 14.04 9.91 5.90
N VAL A 139 13.83 8.86 5.13
CA VAL A 139 13.76 7.46 5.62
C VAL A 139 15.01 7.09 6.41
N GLU A 140 16.19 7.57 5.98
CA GLU A 140 17.48 7.24 6.62
C GLU A 140 17.66 7.84 8.02
N ARG A 141 16.91 8.86 8.38
CA ARG A 141 17.02 9.60 9.65
C ARG A 141 15.81 9.43 10.58
N GLY A 142 14.81 8.66 10.17
CA GLY A 142 13.58 8.51 10.95
C GLY A 142 13.73 7.51 12.10
N PRO A 143 13.16 7.78 13.28
CA PRO A 143 13.21 6.88 14.44
C PRO A 143 12.49 5.55 14.21
N TYR A 144 11.79 5.43 13.10
CA TYR A 144 10.98 4.25 12.74
C TYR A 144 11.74 3.18 11.94
N VAL A 145 12.93 3.52 11.40
CA VAL A 145 13.73 2.61 10.57
C VAL A 145 14.70 1.83 11.44
N LYS A 146 14.40 0.57 11.66
CA LYS A 146 15.34 -0.34 12.34
C LYS A 146 16.43 -0.78 11.37
N LYS A 147 17.65 -1.02 11.89
CA LYS A 147 18.77 -1.57 11.10
C LYS A 147 18.38 -2.85 10.33
N SER A 148 17.52 -3.68 10.90
CA SER A 148 17.01 -4.91 10.26
C SER A 148 16.09 -4.66 9.07
N TYR A 149 15.59 -3.43 8.86
CA TYR A 149 14.73 -3.09 7.73
C TYR A 149 15.52 -2.58 6.52
N VAL A 150 16.74 -2.09 6.73
CA VAL A 150 17.58 -1.50 5.68
C VAL A 150 17.73 -2.39 4.43
N PRO A 151 17.92 -3.72 4.54
CA PRO A 151 18.02 -4.59 3.35
C PRO A 151 16.75 -4.66 2.50
N PHE A 152 15.60 -4.22 3.03
CA PHE A 152 14.31 -4.20 2.30
C PHE A 152 13.99 -2.84 1.68
N ILE A 153 14.76 -1.80 2.03
CA ILE A 153 14.53 -0.41 1.57
C ILE A 153 15.47 -0.03 0.42
N ARG A 154 16.56 -0.76 0.26
CA ARG A 154 17.59 -0.52 -0.78
C ARG A 154 17.32 -1.27 -2.05
#